data_d8c3e63f665ddaec05db07b1efae68a8
#
_entry.id   d8c3e63f665ddaec05db07b1efae68a8
#
_cell.length_a   1.000
_cell.length_b   1.000
_cell.length_c   1.000
_cell.angle_alpha   90.00
_cell.angle_beta   90.00
_cell.angle_gamma   90.00
#
_symmetry.space_group_name_H-M   'P 1'
#
loop_
_entity.id
_entity.type
_entity.pdbx_description
1 polymer ?
#
loop_
_entity_poly.entity_id
_entity_poly.type
_entity_poly.pdbx_seq_one_letter_code
_entity_poly.pdbx_strand_id
1 'polypeptide(L)'
;MEFLPLGSIIQMQGAGKLFMIVARGLVIKHGGGQKYVDYGVVTYPEGLIGDRIYYVNRESISHVIAKGYSNNMDESYLKNLNRLVEQMPYKKAEPVPLGQEKSVERKPDGKEQVNRYG
;
A
#
# COMPACT_ATOMS: atom_id res chain seq x y z
N MET A 1 -9.06 11.68 5.16
CA MET A 1 -8.35 11.29 4.01
C MET A 1 -9.13 10.28 3.26
N GLU A 2 -9.04 10.29 1.95
CA GLU A 2 -9.79 9.40 1.19
C GLU A 2 -8.91 8.36 0.61
N PHE A 3 -9.12 7.12 0.92
CA PHE A 3 -8.34 6.04 0.36
C PHE A 3 -8.98 5.56 -0.94
N LEU A 4 -8.15 5.20 -1.89
CA LEU A 4 -8.66 4.60 -3.11
C LEU A 4 -9.12 3.18 -2.82
N PRO A 5 -10.09 2.68 -3.56
CA PRO A 5 -10.55 1.31 -3.34
C PRO A 5 -9.49 0.28 -3.70
N LEU A 6 -9.61 -0.89 -3.11
CA LEU A 6 -8.74 -2.00 -3.50
C LEU A 6 -8.97 -2.30 -4.96
N GLY A 7 -7.93 -2.69 -5.65
CA GLY A 7 -8.03 -2.99 -7.07
C GLY A 7 -7.87 -1.78 -7.96
N SER A 8 -7.71 -0.59 -7.39
CA SER A 8 -7.49 0.59 -8.21
C SER A 8 -6.15 0.46 -8.91
N ILE A 9 -6.08 0.90 -10.17
CA ILE A 9 -4.87 0.84 -10.95
C ILE A 9 -4.29 2.24 -10.99
N ILE A 10 -3.04 2.36 -10.64
CA ILE A 10 -2.42 3.67 -10.50
C ILE A 10 -1.09 3.72 -11.22
N GLN A 11 -0.67 4.92 -11.52
CA GLN A 11 0.65 5.17 -12.07
C GLN A 11 1.43 5.96 -11.04
N MET A 12 2.65 5.55 -10.76
CA MET A 12 3.46 6.22 -9.76
C MET A 12 4.39 7.18 -10.44
N GLN A 13 4.77 8.25 -9.74
CA GLN A 13 5.67 9.21 -10.29
C GLN A 13 6.99 8.54 -10.59
N GLY A 14 7.49 8.74 -11.80
CA GLY A 14 8.78 8.24 -12.17
C GLY A 14 8.84 6.77 -12.55
N ALA A 15 7.72 6.08 -12.51
CA ALA A 15 7.73 4.67 -12.84
C ALA A 15 7.05 4.45 -14.16
N GLY A 16 7.57 3.52 -14.96
CA GLY A 16 6.96 3.25 -16.21
C GLY A 16 5.93 2.16 -16.17
N LYS A 17 5.72 1.54 -15.02
CA LYS A 17 4.77 0.47 -14.91
C LYS A 17 3.54 0.91 -14.18
N LEU A 18 2.47 0.16 -14.31
CA LEU A 18 1.27 0.41 -13.52
C LEU A 18 1.27 -0.50 -12.31
N PHE A 19 0.52 -0.10 -11.31
CA PHE A 19 0.43 -0.85 -10.07
C PHE A 19 -1.03 -0.97 -9.65
N MET A 20 -1.31 -1.98 -8.86
CA MET A 20 -2.66 -2.19 -8.37
C MET A 20 -2.65 -2.15 -6.86
N ILE A 21 -3.61 -1.46 -6.26
CA ILE A 21 -3.68 -1.34 -4.82
C ILE A 21 -4.25 -2.60 -4.22
N VAL A 22 -3.53 -3.19 -3.27
CA VAL A 22 -3.97 -4.41 -2.61
C VAL A 22 -4.07 -4.25 -1.10
N ALA A 23 -3.64 -3.13 -0.55
CA ALA A 23 -3.72 -2.91 0.89
C ALA A 23 -3.78 -1.43 1.18
N ARG A 24 -4.39 -1.05 2.30
CA ARG A 24 -4.54 0.34 2.65
C ARG A 24 -4.23 0.52 4.13
N GLY A 25 -3.55 1.59 4.47
CA GLY A 25 -3.31 1.93 5.87
C GLY A 25 -2.45 0.91 6.58
N LEU A 26 -1.15 0.89 6.29
CA LEU A 26 -0.27 -0.13 6.82
C LEU A 26 0.80 0.44 7.71
N VAL A 27 1.27 -0.39 8.61
CA VAL A 27 2.43 -0.03 9.40
C VAL A 27 3.52 -1.02 9.01
N ILE A 28 4.67 -0.52 8.61
CA ILE A 28 5.75 -1.37 8.19
C ILE A 28 6.99 -1.06 8.99
N LYS A 29 7.94 -1.96 9.00
CA LYS A 29 9.20 -1.71 9.63
C LYS A 29 10.10 -1.14 8.58
N HIS A 30 10.67 -0.01 8.83
CA HIS A 30 11.49 0.63 7.84
C HIS A 30 12.49 1.52 8.52
N GLY A 31 13.75 1.34 8.23
CA GLY A 31 14.75 2.23 8.78
C GLY A 31 14.90 2.12 10.26
N GLY A 32 14.73 0.99 10.81
CA GLY A 32 14.94 0.83 12.22
C GLY A 32 13.76 1.16 13.09
N GLY A 33 12.65 1.48 12.53
CA GLY A 33 11.47 1.79 13.33
C GLY A 33 10.23 1.48 12.57
N GLN A 34 9.09 1.74 13.16
CA GLN A 34 7.83 1.50 12.50
C GLN A 34 7.35 2.76 11.84
N LYS A 35 6.84 2.63 10.63
CA LYS A 35 6.34 3.77 9.89
C LYS A 35 5.00 3.43 9.29
N TYR A 36 4.23 4.45 9.02
CA TYR A 36 2.94 4.30 8.39
C TYR A 36 3.06 4.53 6.90
N VAL A 37 2.37 3.72 6.08
CA VAL A 37 2.27 4.00 4.66
C VAL A 37 0.82 3.89 4.24
N ASP A 38 0.47 4.63 3.20
CA ASP A 38 -0.91 4.67 2.76
C ASP A 38 -1.35 3.40 2.06
N TYR A 39 -0.51 2.85 1.21
CA TYR A 39 -0.94 1.73 0.38
C TYR A 39 0.12 0.66 0.21
N GLY A 40 -0.36 -0.58 0.02
CA GLY A 40 0.48 -1.64 -0.48
C GLY A 40 0.04 -1.92 -1.90
N VAL A 41 0.95 -2.09 -2.82
CA VAL A 41 0.61 -2.26 -4.23
C VAL A 41 1.43 -3.39 -4.84
N VAL A 42 0.90 -3.97 -5.92
CA VAL A 42 1.64 -4.97 -6.69
C VAL A 42 1.70 -4.47 -8.11
N THR A 43 2.59 -5.00 -8.91
CA THR A 43 2.69 -4.55 -10.29
C THR A 43 1.49 -5.02 -11.09
N TYR A 44 1.15 -4.27 -12.12
CA TYR A 44 0.07 -4.63 -13.00
C TYR A 44 0.64 -4.67 -14.39
N PRO A 45 0.39 -5.70 -15.17
CA PRO A 45 -0.62 -6.73 -14.98
C PRO A 45 -0.11 -7.99 -14.27
N GLU A 46 1.10 -8.02 -13.81
CA GLU A 46 1.65 -9.24 -13.25
C GLU A 46 0.99 -9.70 -11.97
N GLY A 47 0.53 -8.78 -11.16
CA GLY A 47 -0.06 -9.13 -9.87
C GLY A 47 1.00 -9.41 -8.83
N LEU A 48 0.63 -10.20 -7.85
CA LEU A 48 1.54 -10.49 -6.77
C LEU A 48 2.49 -11.58 -7.20
N ILE A 49 3.78 -11.32 -7.16
CA ILE A 49 4.78 -12.27 -7.50
C ILE A 49 5.51 -12.62 -6.24
N GLY A 50 5.38 -13.85 -5.79
CA GLY A 50 5.95 -14.23 -4.51
C GLY A 50 5.29 -13.40 -3.43
N ASP A 51 6.06 -12.74 -2.61
CA ASP A 51 5.48 -11.88 -1.61
C ASP A 51 5.93 -10.45 -1.88
N ARG A 52 6.18 -10.09 -3.13
CA ARG A 52 6.69 -8.79 -3.44
C ARG A 52 5.59 -7.75 -3.46
N ILE A 53 5.48 -6.97 -2.43
CA ILE A 53 4.54 -5.88 -2.31
C ILE A 53 5.34 -4.62 -2.12
N TYR A 54 4.98 -3.56 -2.84
CA TYR A 54 5.66 -2.29 -2.70
C TYR A 54 4.79 -1.39 -1.83
N TYR A 55 5.40 -0.60 -0.96
CA TYR A 55 4.66 0.24 -0.03
C TYR A 55 4.83 1.69 -0.45
N VAL A 56 3.73 2.35 -0.74
CA VAL A 56 3.77 3.69 -1.29
C VAL A 56 2.76 4.61 -0.62
N ASN A 57 3.00 5.88 -0.71
CA ASN A 57 2.09 6.87 -0.16
C ASN A 57 1.34 7.56 -1.27
N ARG A 58 0.19 8.15 -0.93
CA ARG A 58 -0.60 8.81 -1.94
C ARG A 58 0.15 9.89 -2.66
N GLU A 59 1.08 10.54 -1.99
CA GLU A 59 1.80 11.63 -2.62
C GLU A 59 2.64 11.18 -3.81
N SER A 60 2.94 9.91 -3.90
CA SER A 60 3.73 9.41 -5.00
C SER A 60 2.89 8.94 -6.18
N ILE A 61 1.57 9.00 -6.07
CA ILE A 61 0.71 8.58 -7.17
C ILE A 61 0.55 9.74 -8.12
N SER A 62 0.89 9.52 -9.40
CA SER A 62 0.72 10.58 -10.38
C SER A 62 -0.63 10.53 -11.04
N HIS A 63 -1.18 9.37 -11.27
CA HIS A 63 -2.48 9.25 -11.93
C HIS A 63 -3.23 8.04 -11.43
N VAL A 64 -4.55 8.13 -11.36
CA VAL A 64 -5.40 7.00 -11.08
C VAL A 64 -5.96 6.58 -12.43
N ILE A 65 -5.54 5.41 -12.91
CA ILE A 65 -5.96 4.94 -14.22
C ILE A 65 -7.37 4.37 -14.17
N ALA A 66 -7.67 3.61 -13.17
CA ALA A 66 -8.99 3.04 -13.02
C ALA A 66 -9.27 2.82 -11.55
N LYS A 67 -10.45 3.18 -11.09
CA LYS A 67 -10.78 3.00 -9.72
C LYS A 67 -11.34 1.63 -9.50
N GLY A 68 -11.01 1.01 -8.40
CA GLY A 68 -11.53 -0.30 -8.07
C GLY A 68 -12.96 -0.23 -7.57
N TYR A 69 -13.52 -1.38 -7.30
CA TYR A 69 -14.89 -1.48 -6.82
C TYR A 69 -15.01 -1.00 -5.38
N SER A 70 -16.09 -0.33 -5.08
CA SER A 70 -16.35 0.12 -3.73
C SER A 70 -17.84 0.05 -3.48
N ASN A 71 -18.22 -0.27 -2.26
CA ASN A 71 -19.62 -0.33 -1.90
C ASN A 71 -19.76 0.10 -0.45
N ASN A 72 -20.94 -0.11 0.14
CA ASN A 72 -21.16 0.33 1.51
C ASN A 72 -20.26 -0.36 2.51
N MET A 73 -19.89 -1.60 2.26
CA MET A 73 -19.00 -2.28 3.18
C MET A 73 -17.63 -1.63 3.14
N ASP A 74 -17.19 -1.25 1.95
CA ASP A 74 -15.91 -0.62 1.82
C ASP A 74 -15.93 0.75 2.49
N GLU A 75 -17.02 1.49 2.33
CA GLU A 75 -17.12 2.79 2.95
C GLU A 75 -17.09 2.69 4.46
N SER A 76 -17.76 1.71 5.02
CA SER A 76 -17.73 1.53 6.47
C SER A 76 -16.35 1.15 6.96
N TYR A 77 -15.69 0.28 6.21
CA TYR A 77 -14.34 -0.11 6.58
C TYR A 77 -13.43 1.11 6.56
N LEU A 78 -13.57 1.96 5.55
CA LEU A 78 -12.70 3.12 5.45
C LEU A 78 -12.95 4.15 6.54
N LYS A 79 -14.20 4.24 7.02
CA LYS A 79 -14.43 5.16 8.08
C LYS A 79 -13.67 4.73 9.30
N ASN A 80 -13.66 3.44 9.61
CA ASN A 80 -12.92 2.95 10.76
C ASN A 80 -11.43 3.08 10.51
N LEU A 81 -10.97 2.80 9.31
CA LEU A 81 -9.56 2.88 9.02
C LEU A 81 -9.08 4.32 9.19
N ASN A 82 -9.84 5.28 8.70
CA ASN A 82 -9.43 6.67 8.85
C ASN A 82 -9.31 7.06 10.32
N ARG A 83 -10.21 6.55 11.15
CA ARG A 83 -10.14 6.89 12.53
C ARG A 83 -8.89 6.30 13.16
N LEU A 84 -8.54 5.06 12.79
CA LEU A 84 -7.34 4.46 13.33
C LEU A 84 -6.09 5.17 12.85
N VAL A 85 -6.07 5.57 11.60
CA VAL A 85 -4.91 6.25 11.06
C VAL A 85 -4.69 7.58 11.75
N GLU A 86 -5.78 8.30 12.04
CA GLU A 86 -5.62 9.57 12.71
C GLU A 86 -5.06 9.43 14.11
N GLN A 87 -5.22 8.30 14.72
CA GLN A 87 -4.70 8.13 16.05
C GLN A 87 -3.37 7.42 16.07
N MET A 88 -2.84 7.11 14.90
CA MET A 88 -1.63 6.33 14.83
C MET A 88 -0.43 7.13 15.22
N PRO A 89 0.45 6.60 16.05
CA PRO A 89 1.59 7.37 16.50
C PRO A 89 2.80 7.32 15.58
N TYR A 90 2.72 6.58 14.48
CA TYR A 90 3.89 6.40 13.65
C TYR A 90 4.00 7.44 12.57
N LYS A 91 5.22 7.85 12.25
CA LYS A 91 5.42 8.80 11.20
C LYS A 91 5.23 8.14 9.87
N LYS A 92 4.84 8.91 8.88
CA LYS A 92 4.67 8.39 7.56
C LYS A 92 6.03 8.08 6.96
N ALA A 93 6.14 6.98 6.26
CA ALA A 93 7.40 6.60 5.65
C ALA A 93 7.73 7.58 4.55
N GLU A 94 9.04 7.80 4.34
CA GLU A 94 9.41 8.73 3.31
C GLU A 94 9.41 8.08 1.98
N PRO A 95 9.14 8.78 0.93
CA PRO A 95 9.06 8.19 -0.39
C PRO A 95 10.43 7.73 -0.85
N VAL A 96 10.44 6.63 -1.58
CA VAL A 96 11.67 6.13 -2.14
C VAL A 96 11.43 5.95 -3.61
N PRO A 97 12.33 6.34 -4.47
CA PRO A 97 12.12 6.19 -5.90
C PRO A 97 11.94 4.72 -6.24
N LEU A 98 10.87 4.42 -6.93
CA LEU A 98 10.58 3.07 -7.22
C LEU A 98 11.63 2.33 -7.99
N GLY A 99 12.40 2.99 -8.73
CA GLY A 99 13.41 2.30 -9.43
C GLY A 99 14.51 1.84 -8.57
N GLN A 100 14.70 2.42 -7.43
CA GLN A 100 15.71 2.02 -6.60
C GLN A 100 15.34 1.26 -5.43
N GLU A 101 14.20 1.15 -5.05
CA GLU A 101 13.91 0.55 -3.85
C GLU A 101 13.69 -0.82 -3.93
N LYS A 102 13.83 -1.56 -3.00
CA LYS A 102 13.53 -2.80 -3.04
C LYS A 102 12.40 -2.96 -2.25
N SER A 103 11.59 -3.81 -2.46
CA SER A 103 10.42 -3.98 -1.69
C SER A 103 10.79 -4.14 -0.30
N VAL A 104 10.10 -3.60 0.52
CA VAL A 104 10.39 -3.70 1.88
C VAL A 104 10.02 -5.06 2.29
N GLU A 105 10.93 -5.79 2.81
CA GLU A 105 10.68 -7.03 3.12
C GLU A 105 10.00 -7.26 4.26
N ARG A 106 9.18 -7.95 4.35
CA ARG A 106 8.46 -8.25 5.35
C ARG A 106 9.07 -9.25 5.98
N LYS A 107 9.74 -9.33 6.63
CA LYS A 107 10.41 -10.18 7.16
C LYS A 107 9.94 -11.16 7.68
N PRO A 108 10.40 -11.72 7.82
CA PRO A 108 10.14 -12.88 8.03
C PRO A 108 9.74 -13.42 9.14
N ASP A 109 9.42 -13.09 9.90
CA ASP A 109 8.86 -13.66 10.77
C ASP A 109 8.06 -14.36 9.99
N GLY A 110 8.01 -14.10 8.96
CA GLY A 110 7.49 -14.80 8.07
C GLY A 110 6.14 -15.27 8.29
N LYS A 111 5.84 -15.66 9.35
CA LYS A 111 4.67 -16.14 9.49
C LYS A 111 3.66 -15.28 9.21
N GLU A 112 3.84 -14.16 9.40
CA GLU A 112 2.83 -13.39 9.23
C GLU A 112 2.46 -13.27 7.86
N GLN A 113 3.28 -13.43 7.02
CA GLN A 113 2.87 -13.22 5.80
C GLN A 113 2.11 -14.28 5.28
N VAL A 114 2.27 -15.35 5.73
CA VAL A 114 1.61 -16.34 5.20
C VAL A 114 0.20 -16.23 5.46
N ASN A 115 -0.10 -15.90 6.56
CA ASN A 115 -1.38 -15.88 6.86
C ASN A 115 -2.22 -15.01 6.22
N ARG A 116 -1.79 -14.08 5.72
CA ARG A 116 -2.60 -13.21 5.24
C ARG A 116 -3.40 -13.66 4.19
N TYR A 117 -3.07 -14.49 3.47
CA TYR A 117 -3.83 -14.85 2.43
C TYR A 117 -4.40 -16.11 2.66
N GLY A 118 -4.16 -16.52 3.67
CA GLY A 118 -4.61 -17.76 3.88
C GLY A 118 -5.58 -17.95 4.20
#